data_e838e18f8682aa65c10c9eb500a99ab7
#
_entry.id   e838e18f8682aa65c10c9eb500a99ab7
#
_cell.length_a   1.000
_cell.length_b   1.000
_cell.length_c   1.000
_cell.angle_alpha   90.00
_cell.angle_beta   90.00
_cell.angle_gamma   90.00
#
_symmetry.space_group_name_H-M   'P 1'
#
loop_
_entity.id
_entity.type
_entity.pdbx_description
1 polymer ?
#
loop_
_entity_poly.entity_id
_entity_poly.type
_entity_poly.pdbx_seq_one_letter_code
_entity_poly.pdbx_strand_id
1 'polypeptide(L)'
;MKRFVIPSAVVAAAVALLALLTWGVSTHTDTGSIDSRVARHVYPVVPGYRQKLPLLGTNRSASLASFRGHWVLLNVYASWCGPCHAEAPLMAKEQRVLADHHALLVGLTYQDAVSATEAFNRHYGLREPVLRDLSGNFVHNLGTYAVPESFVINPQGRIMALMRLVVSRKWLNQTVLPLISGRA
;
A
#
# COMPACT_ATOMS: atom_id res chain seq x y z
N MET A 1 -53.36 -4.54 -29.84
CA MET A 1 -52.09 -4.14 -29.23
C MET A 1 -52.37 -3.58 -27.86
N LYS A 2 -52.09 -4.31 -26.76
CA LYS A 2 -52.23 -3.83 -25.38
C LYS A 2 -51.07 -2.89 -25.08
N ARG A 3 -51.37 -1.58 -24.97
CA ARG A 3 -50.39 -0.59 -24.47
C ARG A 3 -50.12 -0.90 -23.00
N PHE A 4 -48.89 -1.34 -22.69
CA PHE A 4 -48.41 -1.44 -21.30
C PHE A 4 -48.26 -0.03 -20.77
N VAL A 5 -49.23 0.43 -19.99
CA VAL A 5 -49.14 1.69 -19.20
C VAL A 5 -48.31 1.32 -17.98
N ILE A 6 -47.03 1.66 -17.98
CA ILE A 6 -46.20 1.56 -16.78
C ILE A 6 -46.78 2.58 -15.78
N PRO A 7 -47.21 2.15 -14.59
CA PRO A 7 -47.77 3.08 -13.61
C PRO A 7 -46.71 4.13 -13.22
N SER A 8 -47.07 5.38 -13.19
CA SER A 8 -46.20 6.53 -12.87
C SER A 8 -45.37 6.33 -11.60
N ALA A 9 -45.89 5.57 -10.65
CA ALA A 9 -45.19 5.17 -9.44
C ALA A 9 -43.92 4.31 -9.70
N VAL A 10 -43.95 3.43 -10.72
CA VAL A 10 -42.78 2.61 -11.07
C VAL A 10 -41.69 3.48 -11.71
N VAL A 11 -42.10 4.43 -12.57
CA VAL A 11 -41.16 5.37 -13.17
C VAL A 11 -40.55 6.27 -12.08
N ALA A 12 -41.33 6.79 -11.16
CA ALA A 12 -40.86 7.60 -10.06
C ALA A 12 -39.90 6.83 -9.14
N ALA A 13 -40.20 5.56 -8.83
CA ALA A 13 -39.30 4.70 -8.05
C ALA A 13 -37.97 4.42 -8.76
N ALA A 14 -38.01 4.16 -10.08
CA ALA A 14 -36.80 3.95 -10.87
C ALA A 14 -35.91 5.21 -10.92
N VAL A 15 -36.51 6.39 -11.12
CA VAL A 15 -35.80 7.67 -11.10
C VAL A 15 -35.20 7.96 -9.72
N ALA A 16 -35.94 7.71 -8.65
CA ALA A 16 -35.43 7.87 -7.29
C ALA A 16 -34.26 6.92 -6.99
N LEU A 17 -34.36 5.67 -7.43
CA LEU A 17 -33.26 4.69 -7.30
C LEU A 17 -32.02 5.12 -8.07
N LEU A 18 -32.17 5.56 -9.31
CA LEU A 18 -31.06 6.09 -10.12
C LEU A 18 -30.44 7.34 -9.49
N ALA A 19 -31.24 8.24 -8.95
CA ALA A 19 -30.76 9.42 -8.24
C ALA A 19 -29.98 9.05 -6.97
N LEU A 20 -30.45 8.05 -6.20
CA LEU A 20 -29.74 7.53 -5.03
C LEU A 20 -28.43 6.84 -5.41
N LEU A 21 -28.43 6.06 -6.50
CA LEU A 21 -27.21 5.41 -6.99
C LEU A 21 -26.18 6.43 -7.48
N THR A 22 -26.61 7.44 -8.26
CA THR A 22 -25.71 8.51 -8.72
C THR A 22 -25.20 9.36 -7.56
N TRP A 23 -26.07 9.66 -6.58
CA TRP A 23 -25.64 10.37 -5.37
C TRP A 23 -24.67 9.55 -4.53
N GLY A 24 -24.93 8.24 -4.33
CA GLY A 24 -24.01 7.33 -3.65
C GLY A 24 -22.65 7.22 -4.32
N VAL A 25 -22.61 7.11 -5.66
CA VAL A 25 -21.36 7.10 -6.42
C VAL A 25 -20.62 8.45 -6.33
N SER A 26 -21.35 9.57 -6.38
CA SER A 26 -20.75 10.91 -6.32
C SER A 26 -20.20 11.27 -4.93
N THR A 27 -20.74 10.70 -3.85
CA THR A 27 -20.24 10.92 -2.49
C THR A 27 -18.99 10.06 -2.18
N HIS A 28 -18.73 9.03 -2.98
CA HIS A 28 -17.49 8.23 -2.93
C HIS A 28 -16.35 8.77 -3.78
N THR A 29 -16.42 10.02 -4.27
CA THR A 29 -15.25 10.69 -4.83
C THR A 29 -14.26 10.94 -3.68
N ASP A 30 -13.31 10.06 -3.58
CA ASP A 30 -12.29 9.90 -2.55
C ASP A 30 -11.30 11.08 -2.51
N THR A 31 -11.83 12.30 -2.23
CA THR A 31 -10.99 13.50 -2.08
C THR A 31 -10.07 13.40 -0.84
N GLY A 32 -10.26 12.36 -0.01
CA GLY A 32 -9.50 12.09 1.19
C GLY A 32 -8.56 10.90 1.12
N SER A 33 -8.58 10.07 0.05
CA SER A 33 -7.70 8.90 -0.05
C SER A 33 -6.22 9.30 -0.06
N ILE A 34 -5.35 8.39 0.39
CA ILE A 34 -3.90 8.61 0.35
C ILE A 34 -3.46 8.90 -1.08
N ASP A 35 -3.98 8.16 -2.06
CA ASP A 35 -3.67 8.32 -3.48
C ASP A 35 -3.99 9.72 -3.99
N SER A 36 -5.20 10.20 -3.74
CA SER A 36 -5.64 11.52 -4.18
C SER A 36 -4.86 12.66 -3.50
N ARG A 37 -4.45 12.45 -2.24
CA ARG A 37 -3.62 13.42 -1.51
C ARG A 37 -2.21 13.47 -2.09
N VAL A 38 -1.57 12.33 -2.29
CA VAL A 38 -0.23 12.24 -2.88
C VAL A 38 -0.22 12.81 -4.29
N ALA A 39 -1.24 12.50 -5.12
CA ALA A 39 -1.37 13.06 -6.47
C ALA A 39 -1.49 14.60 -6.48
N ARG A 40 -2.03 15.19 -5.41
CA ARG A 40 -2.10 16.66 -5.22
C ARG A 40 -0.90 17.23 -4.47
N HIS A 41 0.18 16.47 -4.29
CA HIS A 41 1.36 16.86 -3.52
C HIS A 41 1.07 17.19 -2.04
N VAL A 42 -0.01 16.63 -1.49
CA VAL A 42 -0.35 16.69 -0.07
C VAL A 42 0.13 15.39 0.56
N TYR A 43 1.28 15.40 1.18
CA TYR A 43 1.95 14.21 1.70
C TYR A 43 1.47 13.86 3.12
N PRO A 44 0.53 12.91 3.27
CA PRO A 44 -0.01 12.54 4.57
C PRO A 44 1.04 11.79 5.40
N VAL A 45 0.97 11.94 6.72
CA VAL A 45 1.65 11.02 7.63
C VAL A 45 1.01 9.63 7.47
N VAL A 46 1.83 8.58 7.51
CA VAL A 46 1.34 7.20 7.44
C VAL A 46 0.29 6.96 8.53
N PRO A 47 -0.92 6.52 8.18
CA PRO A 47 -1.90 6.10 9.17
C PRO A 47 -1.32 5.00 10.08
N GLY A 48 -1.49 5.14 11.39
CA GLY A 48 -0.92 4.19 12.33
C GLY A 48 0.62 4.21 12.43
N TYR A 49 1.30 5.29 12.02
CA TYR A 49 2.76 5.40 11.99
C TYR A 49 3.48 4.90 13.27
N ARG A 50 2.84 5.06 14.44
CA ARG A 50 3.36 4.62 15.75
C ARG A 50 2.78 3.30 16.22
N GLN A 51 1.88 2.68 15.46
CA GLN A 51 1.29 1.40 15.81
C GLN A 51 2.36 0.31 15.82
N LYS A 52 2.48 -0.39 16.95
CA LYS A 52 3.43 -1.50 17.10
C LYS A 52 2.86 -2.75 16.43
N LEU A 53 3.66 -3.35 15.58
CA LEU A 53 3.40 -4.63 14.92
C LEU A 53 4.50 -5.62 15.29
N PRO A 54 4.21 -6.92 15.39
CA PRO A 54 5.23 -7.94 15.59
C PRO A 54 6.31 -7.87 14.52
N LEU A 55 7.57 -7.98 14.91
CA LEU A 55 8.71 -8.03 14.01
C LEU A 55 9.06 -9.50 13.71
N LEU A 56 9.08 -9.86 12.42
CA LEU A 56 9.36 -11.22 11.96
C LEU A 56 10.69 -11.75 12.55
N GLY A 57 10.70 -13.04 12.91
CA GLY A 57 11.88 -13.71 13.43
C GLY A 57 12.32 -13.28 14.84
N THR A 58 11.50 -12.49 15.56
CA THR A 58 11.81 -12.01 16.91
C THR A 58 10.58 -12.01 17.82
N ASN A 59 10.80 -11.94 19.14
CA ASN A 59 9.74 -11.69 20.13
C ASN A 59 9.49 -10.17 20.36
N ARG A 60 10.00 -9.32 19.48
CA ARG A 60 9.89 -7.86 19.59
C ARG A 60 8.79 -7.33 18.68
N SER A 61 8.35 -6.12 18.99
CA SER A 61 7.46 -5.35 18.11
C SER A 61 8.17 -4.06 17.70
N ALA A 62 7.92 -3.60 16.50
CA ALA A 62 8.37 -2.33 15.98
C ALA A 62 7.20 -1.58 15.33
N SER A 63 7.41 -0.32 15.00
CA SER A 63 6.47 0.49 14.24
C SER A 63 7.23 1.18 13.11
N LEU A 64 6.52 1.78 12.17
CA LEU A 64 7.20 2.60 11.15
C LEU A 64 7.96 3.78 11.77
N ALA A 65 7.53 4.27 12.94
CA ALA A 65 8.26 5.30 13.69
C ALA A 65 9.66 4.85 14.16
N SER A 66 9.92 3.55 14.24
CA SER A 66 11.25 3.00 14.56
C SER A 66 12.28 3.26 13.45
N PHE A 67 11.83 3.57 12.25
CA PHE A 67 12.66 3.88 11.07
C PHE A 67 12.73 5.38 10.77
N ARG A 68 12.26 6.23 11.69
CA ARG A 68 12.30 7.69 11.54
C ARG A 68 13.73 8.17 11.29
N GLY A 69 13.88 9.18 10.45
CA GLY A 69 15.20 9.70 10.04
C GLY A 69 15.73 9.07 8.77
N HIS A 70 15.13 7.95 8.31
CA HIS A 70 15.47 7.30 7.05
C HIS A 70 14.34 7.44 6.03
N TRP A 71 14.70 7.44 4.76
CA TRP A 71 13.77 7.10 3.70
C TRP A 71 13.41 5.63 3.80
N VAL A 72 12.15 5.30 3.60
CA VAL A 72 11.65 3.92 3.66
C VAL A 72 10.87 3.61 2.38
N LEU A 73 11.26 2.54 1.69
CA LEU A 73 10.40 1.86 0.74
C LEU A 73 9.67 0.76 1.51
N LEU A 74 8.42 1.02 1.89
CA LEU A 74 7.56 0.04 2.53
C LEU A 74 6.92 -0.82 1.45
N ASN A 75 7.20 -2.13 1.45
CA ASN A 75 6.59 -3.10 0.55
C ASN A 75 5.58 -3.96 1.29
N VAL A 76 4.31 -3.88 0.89
CA VAL A 76 3.20 -4.67 1.44
C VAL A 76 3.04 -5.92 0.59
N TYR A 77 3.21 -7.09 1.18
CA TYR A 77 3.18 -8.36 0.46
C TYR A 77 2.64 -9.52 1.31
N ALA A 78 2.49 -10.69 0.71
CA ALA A 78 2.22 -11.94 1.40
C ALA A 78 2.86 -13.10 0.63
N SER A 79 3.23 -14.17 1.34
CA SER A 79 3.83 -15.36 0.73
C SER A 79 2.86 -16.14 -0.17
N TRP A 80 1.57 -16.03 0.06
CA TRP A 80 0.52 -16.65 -0.75
C TRP A 80 0.14 -15.82 -2.01
N CYS A 81 0.70 -14.63 -2.18
CA CYS A 81 0.36 -13.72 -3.25
C CYS A 81 1.20 -14.00 -4.51
N GLY A 82 0.61 -14.52 -5.56
CA GLY A 82 1.30 -14.82 -6.83
C GLY A 82 2.08 -13.63 -7.43
N PRO A 83 1.47 -12.44 -7.61
CA PRO A 83 2.19 -11.25 -8.08
C PRO A 83 3.35 -10.82 -7.20
N CYS A 84 3.30 -11.08 -5.86
CA CYS A 84 4.38 -10.77 -4.94
C CYS A 84 5.63 -11.63 -5.23
N HIS A 85 5.45 -12.89 -5.67
CA HIS A 85 6.55 -13.74 -6.13
C HIS A 85 7.25 -13.16 -7.38
N ALA A 86 6.51 -12.52 -8.28
CA ALA A 86 7.08 -11.89 -9.47
C ALA A 86 7.90 -10.63 -9.11
N GLU A 87 7.52 -9.91 -8.06
CA GLU A 87 8.18 -8.68 -7.60
C GLU A 87 9.43 -8.95 -6.75
N ALA A 88 9.41 -10.00 -5.95
CA ALA A 88 10.42 -10.29 -4.93
C ALA A 88 11.87 -10.29 -5.44
N PRO A 89 12.21 -10.85 -6.62
CA PRO A 89 13.57 -10.79 -7.16
C PRO A 89 14.06 -9.36 -7.42
N LEU A 90 13.16 -8.45 -7.80
CA LEU A 90 13.48 -7.05 -7.98
C LEU A 90 13.73 -6.39 -6.63
N MET A 91 12.85 -6.59 -5.64
CA MET A 91 13.01 -6.06 -4.28
C MET A 91 14.32 -6.51 -3.64
N ALA A 92 14.69 -7.78 -3.80
CA ALA A 92 15.95 -8.32 -3.29
C ALA A 92 17.19 -7.64 -3.87
N LYS A 93 17.16 -7.21 -5.13
CA LYS A 93 18.23 -6.43 -5.76
C LYS A 93 18.27 -5.00 -5.26
N GLU A 94 17.09 -4.39 -5.13
CA GLU A 94 16.96 -2.98 -4.76
C GLU A 94 17.32 -2.70 -3.29
N GLN A 95 17.34 -3.70 -2.40
CA GLN A 95 17.80 -3.54 -1.03
C GLN A 95 19.19 -2.87 -0.94
N ARG A 96 20.12 -3.28 -1.82
CA ARG A 96 21.47 -2.71 -1.86
C ARG A 96 21.45 -1.29 -2.39
N VAL A 97 20.73 -1.05 -3.48
CA VAL A 97 20.62 0.28 -4.09
C VAL A 97 20.01 1.27 -3.08
N LEU A 98 18.98 0.86 -2.35
CA LEU A 98 18.37 1.68 -1.30
C LEU A 98 19.37 1.99 -0.18
N ALA A 99 20.14 0.98 0.27
CA ALA A 99 21.17 1.14 1.31
C ALA A 99 22.27 2.14 0.89
N ASP A 100 22.70 2.11 -0.37
CA ASP A 100 23.68 3.04 -0.92
C ASP A 100 23.18 4.51 -0.89
N HIS A 101 21.85 4.70 -0.85
CA HIS A 101 21.19 5.99 -0.71
C HIS A 101 20.70 6.27 0.73
N HIS A 102 21.19 5.52 1.73
CA HIS A 102 20.73 5.64 3.13
C HIS A 102 19.22 5.47 3.30
N ALA A 103 18.57 4.73 2.41
CA ALA A 103 17.18 4.36 2.46
C ALA A 103 17.02 2.88 2.87
N LEU A 104 15.88 2.55 3.45
CA LEU A 104 15.58 1.21 3.94
C LEU A 104 14.47 0.58 3.09
N LEU A 105 14.63 -0.69 2.73
CA LEU A 105 13.49 -1.52 2.40
C LEU A 105 12.90 -2.05 3.71
N VAL A 106 11.59 -1.94 3.89
CA VAL A 106 10.86 -2.50 5.04
C VAL A 106 9.69 -3.32 4.50
N GLY A 107 9.61 -4.57 4.90
CA GLY A 107 8.49 -5.43 4.58
C GLY A 107 7.31 -5.19 5.53
N LEU A 108 6.10 -5.30 5.01
CA LEU A 108 4.86 -5.36 5.79
C LEU A 108 4.03 -6.53 5.26
N THR A 109 3.94 -7.60 6.04
CA THR A 109 3.14 -8.75 5.61
C THR A 109 1.69 -8.64 6.02
N TYR A 110 0.81 -8.98 5.07
CA TYR A 110 -0.63 -8.97 5.23
C TYR A 110 -1.17 -10.36 5.50
N GLN A 111 -1.67 -10.60 6.71
CA GLN A 111 -2.34 -11.85 7.12
C GLN A 111 -1.58 -13.11 6.70
N ASP A 112 -0.28 -13.14 7.00
CA ASP A 112 0.61 -14.21 6.55
C ASP A 112 1.21 -14.99 7.74
N ALA A 113 1.46 -16.29 7.53
CA ALA A 113 2.07 -17.14 8.54
C ALA A 113 3.59 -16.85 8.67
N VAL A 114 4.12 -16.92 9.89
CA VAL A 114 5.56 -16.70 10.17
C VAL A 114 6.43 -17.57 9.27
N SER A 115 6.22 -18.88 9.30
CA SER A 115 7.04 -19.84 8.57
C SER A 115 6.96 -19.65 7.05
N ALA A 116 5.79 -19.26 6.53
CA ALA A 116 5.59 -19.01 5.12
C ALA A 116 6.31 -17.73 4.67
N THR A 117 6.18 -16.63 5.44
CA THR A 117 6.93 -15.38 5.20
C THR A 117 8.45 -15.62 5.26
N GLU A 118 8.94 -16.36 6.26
CA GLU A 118 10.37 -16.68 6.38
C GLU A 118 10.87 -17.52 5.21
N ALA A 119 10.09 -18.50 4.76
CA ALA A 119 10.44 -19.31 3.59
C ALA A 119 10.49 -18.46 2.32
N PHE A 120 9.50 -17.57 2.12
CA PHE A 120 9.46 -16.62 1.02
C PHE A 120 10.70 -15.73 1.02
N ASN A 121 11.02 -15.10 2.14
CA ASN A 121 12.16 -14.20 2.26
C ASN A 121 13.49 -14.92 2.02
N ARG A 122 13.66 -16.12 2.57
CA ARG A 122 14.86 -16.94 2.30
C ARG A 122 14.99 -17.31 0.82
N HIS A 123 13.88 -17.70 0.18
CA HIS A 123 13.87 -18.10 -1.22
C HIS A 123 14.34 -16.97 -2.15
N TYR A 124 13.89 -15.74 -1.89
CA TYR A 124 14.21 -14.58 -2.73
C TYR A 124 15.44 -13.79 -2.25
N GLY A 125 16.01 -14.12 -1.09
CA GLY A 125 17.14 -13.38 -0.52
C GLY A 125 16.76 -12.02 0.06
N LEU A 126 15.51 -11.86 0.48
CA LEU A 126 15.03 -10.67 1.18
C LEU A 126 15.55 -10.67 2.63
N ARG A 127 16.14 -9.56 3.08
CA ARG A 127 16.80 -9.43 4.40
C ARG A 127 16.35 -8.20 5.17
N GLU A 128 15.36 -7.49 4.67
CA GLU A 128 14.78 -6.32 5.28
C GLU A 128 14.07 -6.68 6.60
N PRO A 129 13.92 -5.71 7.54
CA PRO A 129 13.01 -5.87 8.66
C PRO A 129 11.57 -6.00 8.16
N VAL A 130 10.83 -6.95 8.71
CA VAL A 130 9.45 -7.24 8.31
C VAL A 130 8.52 -7.04 9.49
N LEU A 131 7.57 -6.11 9.34
CA LEU A 131 6.44 -5.91 10.23
C LEU A 131 5.30 -6.84 9.80
N ARG A 132 4.56 -7.39 10.76
CA ARG A 132 3.49 -8.37 10.49
C ARG A 132 2.14 -7.82 10.89
N ASP A 133 1.27 -7.57 9.93
CA ASP A 133 -0.13 -7.19 10.17
C ASP A 133 -1.02 -8.44 10.12
N LEU A 134 -1.18 -9.07 11.26
CA LEU A 134 -1.96 -10.30 11.41
C LEU A 134 -3.46 -10.06 11.25
N SER A 135 -3.94 -8.90 11.65
CA SER A 135 -5.35 -8.51 11.55
C SER A 135 -5.74 -7.97 10.17
N GLY A 136 -4.77 -7.42 9.44
CA GLY A 136 -4.99 -6.67 8.21
C GLY A 136 -5.41 -5.21 8.44
N ASN A 137 -5.64 -4.80 9.68
CA ASN A 137 -6.16 -3.46 9.98
C ASN A 137 -5.18 -2.35 9.61
N PHE A 138 -3.87 -2.58 9.81
CA PHE A 138 -2.86 -1.59 9.45
C PHE A 138 -2.81 -1.40 7.93
N VAL A 139 -2.81 -2.49 7.19
CA VAL A 139 -2.81 -2.51 5.73
C VAL A 139 -4.07 -1.84 5.18
N HIS A 140 -5.25 -2.12 5.74
CA HIS A 140 -6.50 -1.45 5.36
C HIS A 140 -6.46 0.06 5.63
N ASN A 141 -5.84 0.51 6.73
CA ASN A 141 -5.68 1.94 7.02
C ASN A 141 -4.78 2.66 6.01
N LEU A 142 -3.90 1.93 5.29
CA LEU A 142 -3.15 2.45 4.14
C LEU A 142 -4.00 2.55 2.87
N GLY A 143 -5.27 2.14 2.93
CA GLY A 143 -6.14 2.03 1.76
C GLY A 143 -5.73 0.90 0.83
N THR A 144 -5.01 -0.10 1.34
CA THR A 144 -4.59 -1.29 0.59
C THR A 144 -5.71 -2.32 0.61
N TYR A 145 -6.16 -2.73 -0.58
CA TYR A 145 -7.19 -3.77 -0.76
C TYR A 145 -6.64 -5.02 -1.45
N ALA A 146 -5.44 -4.93 -2.02
CA ALA A 146 -4.76 -6.04 -2.68
C ALA A 146 -3.24 -5.91 -2.49
N VAL A 147 -2.53 -7.03 -2.56
CA VAL A 147 -1.06 -7.07 -2.52
C VAL A 147 -0.53 -7.54 -3.88
N PRO A 148 0.66 -7.06 -4.31
CA PRO A 148 1.59 -6.18 -3.61
C PRO A 148 1.25 -4.70 -3.77
N GLU A 149 1.66 -3.90 -2.79
CA GLU A 149 1.67 -2.44 -2.89
C GLU A 149 2.94 -1.88 -2.23
N SER A 150 3.43 -0.75 -2.73
CA SER A 150 4.62 -0.11 -2.17
C SER A 150 4.40 1.38 -1.91
N PHE A 151 5.00 1.86 -0.81
CA PHE A 151 4.91 3.24 -0.37
C PHE A 151 6.31 3.80 -0.12
N VAL A 152 6.60 4.97 -0.70
CA VAL A 152 7.82 5.73 -0.40
C VAL A 152 7.52 6.68 0.75
N ILE A 153 8.20 6.48 1.86
CA ILE A 153 7.99 7.24 3.09
C ILE A 153 9.26 8.06 3.38
N ASN A 154 9.09 9.36 3.63
CA ASN A 154 10.21 10.23 3.93
C ASN A 154 10.66 10.12 5.41
N PRO A 155 11.83 10.71 5.80
CA PRO A 155 12.34 10.66 7.16
C PRO A 155 11.39 11.18 8.24
N GLN A 156 10.38 11.97 7.88
CA GLN A 156 9.36 12.52 8.80
C GLN A 156 8.12 11.62 8.90
N GLY A 157 8.09 10.47 8.18
CA GLY A 157 6.97 9.53 8.19
C GLY A 157 5.81 9.92 7.27
N ARG A 158 6.06 10.71 6.23
CA ARG A 158 5.05 11.11 5.24
C ARG A 158 5.17 10.27 3.97
N ILE A 159 4.03 9.89 3.41
CA ILE A 159 3.95 9.15 2.14
C ILE A 159 4.18 10.15 1.01
N MET A 160 5.27 9.96 0.26
CA MET A 160 5.68 10.82 -0.85
C MET A 160 5.26 10.26 -2.21
N ALA A 161 5.22 8.93 -2.34
CA ALA A 161 4.78 8.23 -3.54
C ALA A 161 4.24 6.86 -3.17
N LEU A 162 3.45 6.26 -4.05
CA LEU A 162 2.95 4.91 -3.86
C LEU A 162 2.75 4.19 -5.20
N MET A 163 2.75 2.85 -5.15
CA MET A 163 2.46 1.97 -6.26
C MET A 163 1.46 0.91 -5.77
N ARG A 164 0.27 0.87 -6.37
CA ARG A 164 -0.84 -0.06 -6.04
C ARG A 164 -0.77 -1.40 -6.80
N LEU A 165 0.33 -1.66 -7.46
CA LEU A 165 0.59 -2.85 -8.25
C LEU A 165 2.03 -3.29 -8.05
N VAL A 166 2.42 -4.37 -8.75
CA VAL A 166 3.81 -4.83 -8.82
C VAL A 166 4.75 -3.69 -9.18
N VAL A 167 5.76 -3.47 -8.38
CA VAL A 167 6.78 -2.44 -8.61
C VAL A 167 7.58 -2.78 -9.88
N SER A 168 7.75 -1.78 -10.72
CA SER A 168 8.60 -1.89 -11.91
C SER A 168 9.93 -1.17 -11.70
N ARG A 169 10.98 -1.64 -12.40
CA ARG A 169 12.28 -0.93 -12.43
C ARG A 169 12.13 0.51 -12.92
N LYS A 170 11.20 0.75 -13.86
CA LYS A 170 10.91 2.09 -14.34
C LYS A 170 10.43 3.01 -13.20
N TRP A 171 9.48 2.54 -12.39
CA TRP A 171 8.98 3.32 -11.25
C TRP A 171 10.06 3.57 -10.20
N LEU A 172 10.88 2.58 -9.89
CA LEU A 172 12.02 2.74 -8.98
C LEU A 172 12.97 3.85 -9.48
N ASN A 173 13.37 3.80 -10.74
CA ASN A 173 14.33 4.75 -11.31
C ASN A 173 13.74 6.16 -11.50
N GLN A 174 12.45 6.27 -11.83
CA GLN A 174 11.82 7.56 -12.15
C GLN A 174 11.14 8.23 -10.95
N THR A 175 10.82 7.48 -9.91
CA THR A 175 10.09 8.00 -8.74
C THR A 175 10.88 7.81 -7.45
N VAL A 176 11.30 6.57 -7.14
CA VAL A 176 11.90 6.27 -5.84
C VAL A 176 13.30 6.88 -5.72
N LEU A 177 14.18 6.58 -6.67
CA LEU A 177 15.58 7.04 -6.63
C LEU A 177 15.72 8.57 -6.65
N PRO A 178 14.97 9.35 -7.47
CA PRO A 178 14.99 10.82 -7.37
C PRO A 178 14.59 11.34 -6.01
N LEU A 179 13.52 10.80 -5.41
CA LEU A 179 13.05 11.23 -4.09
C LEU A 179 14.12 11.00 -3.00
N ILE A 180 14.67 9.78 -2.93
CA ILE A 180 15.64 9.43 -1.88
C ILE A 180 17.01 10.08 -2.08
N SER A 181 17.35 10.49 -3.33
CA SER A 181 18.60 11.19 -3.66
C SER A 181 18.51 12.71 -3.53
N GLY A 182 17.34 13.25 -3.16
CA GLY A 182 17.12 14.70 -3.08
C GLY A 182 17.14 15.42 -4.43
N ARG A 183 16.85 14.69 -5.52
CA ARG A 183 16.83 15.23 -6.91
C ARG A 183 15.40 15.45 -7.44
N ALA A 184 14.38 15.30 -6.58
CA ALA A 184 12.96 15.45 -6.91
C ALA A 184 12.47 16.87 -6.66
#